data_7404acf424d0d1e19482a76a0e7de72a
#
_entry.id   7404acf424d0d1e19482a76a0e7de72a
#
_cell.length_a   1.000
_cell.length_b   1.000
_cell.length_c   1.000
_cell.angle_alpha   90.00
_cell.angle_beta   90.00
_cell.angle_gamma   90.00
#
_symmetry.space_group_name_H-M   'P 1'
#
loop_
_entity.id
_entity.type
_entity.pdbx_description
1 polymer ?
#
loop_
_entity_poly.entity_id
_entity_poly.type
_entity_poly.pdbx_seq_one_letter_code
_entity_poly.pdbx_strand_id
1 'polypeptide(L)'
;MNTRLTPVTVASLLAVGMALTPAAASAGVRICTLPGSPTTALDQSVAREVFRTAGIAASFNKRGVDDDGGDDGISASELKKSLERDCDVIAGFPRSEIADGSGSRMTFSQGYLRSGYVSVSLRDTRATSGTKETIAATYGSPSQLIAAQQSNARFDLENTSEQTIGALAAGRAQRAIVWYPSVVAYKRAHPQQQFRVAATSSPYSDWQLSFAFGPGKEDLRTRIDAALSRMSGNGRLAALTRGWALPETVAQATSTHAPGRFLDGSVASVQPVKSGFIKVSTNEGGDVPPFEQAQVQHGKKIYADACAKCHGDQLEGNTAPALSGESFAPEGKSHITVGGIYQYMSSNMPADRPGKMTEQEYSDLMAFLLYSNGYDASKAKLTADAANASKAPLIAGPRK
;
A
#
# COMPACT_ATOMS: atom_id res chain seq x y z
N MET A 1 93.47 35.64 -38.12
CA MET A 1 92.27 36.03 -37.38
C MET A 1 91.22 34.99 -37.69
N ASN A 2 91.05 33.99 -36.77
CA ASN A 2 90.13 32.84 -36.91
C ASN A 2 88.96 33.04 -35.96
N THR A 3 87.79 33.29 -36.49
CA THR A 3 86.53 33.28 -35.71
C THR A 3 85.88 31.92 -35.80
N ARG A 4 85.80 31.21 -34.65
CA ARG A 4 85.09 29.93 -34.53
C ARG A 4 83.61 30.20 -34.24
N LEU A 5 82.74 29.65 -35.10
CA LEU A 5 81.27 29.57 -34.88
C LEU A 5 80.94 28.31 -34.03
N THR A 6 80.29 28.54 -32.96
CA THR A 6 79.70 27.44 -32.10
C THR A 6 78.27 27.12 -32.57
N PRO A 7 77.86 25.81 -32.58
CA PRO A 7 76.51 25.48 -33.00
C PRO A 7 75.52 25.59 -31.77
N VAL A 8 74.41 26.25 -32.02
CA VAL A 8 73.29 26.37 -31.13
C VAL A 8 72.40 25.12 -31.25
N THR A 9 72.31 24.34 -30.20
CA THR A 9 71.43 23.18 -30.09
C THR A 9 70.02 23.66 -29.75
N VAL A 10 69.07 23.46 -30.65
CA VAL A 10 67.65 23.70 -30.40
C VAL A 10 67.06 22.48 -29.72
N ALA A 11 66.69 22.64 -28.45
CA ALA A 11 65.96 21.61 -27.70
C ALA A 11 64.46 21.73 -28.01
N SER A 12 63.87 20.74 -28.71
CA SER A 12 62.44 20.63 -28.97
C SER A 12 61.72 20.15 -27.73
N LEU A 13 60.98 20.98 -27.10
CA LEU A 13 60.03 20.64 -26.03
C LEU A 13 58.75 20.03 -26.64
N LEU A 14 58.59 18.71 -26.52
CA LEU A 14 57.37 18.00 -26.80
C LEU A 14 56.38 18.29 -25.65
N ALA A 15 55.40 19.17 -25.86
CA ALA A 15 54.27 19.37 -25.00
C ALA A 15 53.28 18.22 -25.19
N VAL A 16 53.25 17.29 -24.22
CA VAL A 16 52.21 16.26 -24.11
C VAL A 16 50.93 16.92 -23.63
N GLY A 17 50.05 17.23 -24.59
CA GLY A 17 48.70 17.69 -24.29
C GLY A 17 47.89 16.56 -23.69
N MET A 18 47.67 16.55 -22.35
CA MET A 18 46.64 15.75 -21.74
C MET A 18 45.27 16.28 -22.20
N ALA A 19 44.62 15.57 -23.12
CA ALA A 19 43.23 15.79 -23.47
C ALA A 19 42.39 15.41 -22.24
N LEU A 20 41.95 16.40 -21.47
CA LEU A 20 40.87 16.24 -20.48
C LEU A 20 39.61 15.92 -21.29
N THR A 21 39.29 14.65 -21.44
CA THR A 21 37.95 14.22 -21.87
C THR A 21 36.96 14.75 -20.83
N PRO A 22 35.97 15.58 -21.24
CA PRO A 22 34.92 15.94 -20.31
C PRO A 22 34.23 14.62 -19.88
N ALA A 23 34.32 14.29 -18.58
CA ALA A 23 33.48 13.26 -18.04
C ALA A 23 32.03 13.66 -18.34
N ALA A 24 31.36 12.87 -19.17
CA ALA A 24 29.94 13.05 -19.42
C ALA A 24 29.26 13.09 -18.05
N ALA A 25 28.77 14.26 -17.66
CA ALA A 25 27.99 14.42 -16.44
C ALA A 25 26.77 13.50 -16.60
N SER A 26 26.82 12.32 -15.99
CA SER A 26 25.65 11.45 -15.98
C SER A 26 24.52 12.24 -15.33
N ALA A 27 23.44 12.42 -16.07
CA ALA A 27 22.25 13.08 -15.52
C ALA A 27 21.90 12.39 -14.21
N GLY A 28 21.86 13.17 -13.11
CA GLY A 28 21.59 12.64 -11.78
C GLY A 28 20.19 12.03 -11.74
N VAL A 29 19.99 11.05 -10.86
CA VAL A 29 18.69 10.39 -10.65
C VAL A 29 17.66 11.41 -10.16
N ARG A 30 16.51 11.44 -10.78
CA ARG A 30 15.39 12.32 -10.42
C ARG A 30 14.51 11.59 -9.41
N ILE A 31 14.35 12.19 -8.21
CA ILE A 31 13.56 11.65 -7.12
C ILE A 31 12.27 12.45 -6.99
N CYS A 32 11.13 11.76 -6.96
CA CYS A 32 9.84 12.34 -6.59
C CYS A 32 9.40 11.84 -5.21
N THR A 33 8.49 12.59 -4.58
CA THR A 33 7.74 12.18 -3.39
C THR A 33 6.25 12.23 -3.70
N LEU A 34 5.46 11.49 -2.94
CA LEU A 34 4.00 11.49 -3.09
C LEU A 34 3.44 12.83 -2.58
N PRO A 35 2.52 13.48 -3.31
CA PRO A 35 1.86 14.70 -2.86
C PRO A 35 1.03 14.41 -1.61
N GLY A 36 0.91 15.39 -0.72
CA GLY A 36 0.14 15.27 0.52
C GLY A 36 0.64 14.24 1.53
N SER A 37 1.77 13.54 1.25
CA SER A 37 2.31 12.55 2.19
C SER A 37 2.78 13.20 3.49
N PRO A 38 2.35 12.70 4.66
CA PRO A 38 2.80 13.21 5.95
C PRO A 38 4.29 12.97 6.19
N THR A 39 4.92 12.06 5.43
CA THR A 39 6.33 11.67 5.58
C THR A 39 7.26 12.36 4.59
N THR A 40 6.79 13.27 3.73
CA THR A 40 7.59 13.89 2.67
C THR A 40 8.97 14.37 3.14
N ALA A 41 9.06 15.05 4.28
CA ALA A 41 10.33 15.55 4.83
C ALA A 41 11.26 14.39 5.28
N LEU A 42 10.70 13.33 5.83
CA LEU A 42 11.42 12.12 6.17
C LEU A 42 11.94 11.42 4.91
N ASP A 43 11.05 11.22 3.92
CA ASP A 43 11.34 10.51 2.67
C ASP A 43 12.47 11.19 1.91
N GLN A 44 12.44 12.54 1.85
CA GLN A 44 13.53 13.32 1.29
C GLN A 44 14.83 13.18 2.08
N SER A 45 14.77 13.10 3.41
CA SER A 45 15.97 12.96 4.25
C SER A 45 16.58 11.56 4.09
N VAL A 46 15.75 10.52 4.09
CA VAL A 46 16.17 9.14 3.84
C VAL A 46 16.75 9.01 2.43
N ALA A 47 16.08 9.56 1.41
CA ALA A 47 16.55 9.51 0.04
C ALA A 47 17.91 10.17 -0.13
N ARG A 48 18.11 11.41 0.37
CA ARG A 48 19.41 12.08 0.32
C ARG A 48 20.53 11.21 0.90
N GLU A 49 20.27 10.60 2.03
CA GLU A 49 21.27 9.80 2.74
C GLU A 49 21.54 8.46 2.04
N VAL A 50 20.50 7.80 1.53
CA VAL A 50 20.61 6.54 0.77
C VAL A 50 21.39 6.77 -0.54
N PHE A 51 21.04 7.79 -1.30
CA PHE A 51 21.72 8.10 -2.56
C PHE A 51 23.17 8.53 -2.34
N ARG A 52 23.44 9.31 -1.29
CA ARG A 52 24.80 9.63 -0.87
C ARG A 52 25.61 8.37 -0.50
N THR A 53 25.00 7.45 0.25
CA THR A 53 25.62 6.17 0.66
C THR A 53 25.85 5.24 -0.52
N ALA A 54 25.00 5.29 -1.55
CA ALA A 54 25.14 4.55 -2.80
C ALA A 54 26.16 5.19 -3.75
N GLY A 55 26.64 6.41 -3.49
CA GLY A 55 27.51 7.16 -4.40
C GLY A 55 26.80 7.56 -5.71
N ILE A 56 25.50 7.90 -5.63
CA ILE A 56 24.65 8.24 -6.78
C ILE A 56 24.27 9.72 -6.68
N ALA A 57 24.58 10.49 -7.72
CA ALA A 57 24.08 11.86 -7.84
C ALA A 57 22.57 11.84 -8.05
N ALA A 58 21.84 12.59 -7.23
CA ALA A 58 20.39 12.64 -7.29
C ALA A 58 19.86 14.05 -7.00
N SER A 59 18.69 14.36 -7.54
CA SER A 59 17.98 15.62 -7.31
C SER A 59 16.48 15.35 -7.11
N PHE A 60 15.83 16.22 -6.33
CA PHE A 60 14.38 16.12 -6.13
C PHE A 60 13.66 16.92 -7.22
N ASN A 61 12.65 16.30 -7.82
CA ASN A 61 11.68 16.99 -8.63
C ASN A 61 10.79 17.84 -7.72
N LYS A 62 10.74 19.14 -7.99
CA LYS A 62 9.98 20.09 -7.17
C LYS A 62 8.45 19.87 -7.21
N ARG A 63 7.96 19.30 -8.31
CA ARG A 63 6.53 19.02 -8.48
C ARG A 63 6.07 17.75 -7.77
N GLY A 64 7.02 16.85 -7.42
CA GLY A 64 6.67 15.52 -6.92
C GLY A 64 6.10 14.61 -8.01
N VAL A 65 5.27 13.65 -7.61
CA VAL A 65 4.45 12.87 -8.53
C VAL A 65 3.34 13.78 -9.05
N ASP A 66 3.06 13.70 -10.34
CA ASP A 66 1.97 14.42 -10.97
C ASP A 66 0.63 13.88 -10.43
N ASP A 67 -0.16 14.77 -9.91
CA ASP A 67 -1.49 14.50 -9.35
C ASP A 67 -2.45 15.41 -10.11
N ASP A 68 -3.41 14.86 -10.80
CA ASP A 68 -4.38 15.64 -11.58
C ASP A 68 -5.39 16.40 -10.70
N GLY A 69 -5.25 16.29 -9.37
CA GLY A 69 -6.06 17.01 -8.39
C GLY A 69 -7.44 16.37 -8.16
N GLY A 70 -7.63 15.14 -8.58
CA GLY A 70 -8.83 14.37 -8.23
C GLY A 70 -8.87 13.99 -6.75
N ASP A 71 -10.06 13.94 -6.16
CA ASP A 71 -10.25 13.54 -4.76
C ASP A 71 -9.96 12.05 -4.51
N ASP A 72 -9.62 11.28 -5.56
CA ASP A 72 -9.55 9.82 -5.56
C ASP A 72 -8.13 9.28 -5.25
N GLY A 73 -7.17 10.16 -4.99
CA GLY A 73 -5.76 9.78 -4.79
C GLY A 73 -5.04 9.51 -6.11
N ILE A 74 -3.77 9.10 -6.02
CA ILE A 74 -2.92 8.91 -7.19
C ILE A 74 -3.18 7.54 -7.81
N SER A 75 -3.60 7.51 -9.06
CA SER A 75 -3.84 6.29 -9.82
C SER A 75 -2.54 5.57 -10.23
N ALA A 76 -2.63 4.27 -10.53
CA ALA A 76 -1.49 3.51 -11.05
C ALA A 76 -0.98 4.07 -12.41
N SER A 77 -1.88 4.67 -13.21
CA SER A 77 -1.52 5.31 -14.47
C SER A 77 -0.71 6.59 -14.26
N GLU A 78 -1.04 7.41 -13.29
CA GLU A 78 -0.30 8.64 -12.93
C GLU A 78 1.07 8.30 -12.34
N LEU A 79 1.15 7.31 -11.47
CA LEU A 79 2.42 6.80 -10.95
C LEU A 79 3.32 6.31 -12.07
N LYS A 80 2.77 5.53 -13.02
CA LYS A 80 3.50 5.05 -14.19
C LYS A 80 3.97 6.22 -15.05
N LYS A 81 3.08 7.15 -15.38
CA LYS A 81 3.39 8.35 -16.18
C LYS A 81 4.49 9.19 -15.53
N SER A 82 4.43 9.37 -14.20
CA SER A 82 5.46 10.09 -13.45
C SER A 82 6.80 9.36 -13.49
N LEU A 83 6.84 8.04 -13.32
CA LEU A 83 8.06 7.23 -13.40
C LEU A 83 8.67 7.14 -14.80
N GLU A 84 7.88 7.32 -15.85
CA GLU A 84 8.36 7.34 -17.23
C GLU A 84 8.94 8.71 -17.65
N ARG A 85 8.35 9.81 -17.13
CA ARG A 85 8.66 11.17 -17.62
C ARG A 85 9.40 12.05 -16.63
N ASP A 86 8.99 12.03 -15.37
CA ASP A 86 9.36 13.06 -14.40
C ASP A 86 10.30 12.56 -13.31
N CYS A 87 10.24 11.27 -12.97
CA CYS A 87 10.99 10.67 -11.89
C CYS A 87 11.66 9.37 -12.35
N ASP A 88 12.85 9.11 -11.83
CA ASP A 88 13.50 7.79 -11.96
C ASP A 88 13.14 6.90 -10.77
N VAL A 89 12.72 7.51 -9.65
CA VAL A 89 12.33 6.85 -8.42
C VAL A 89 11.34 7.71 -7.63
N ILE A 90 10.38 7.05 -6.97
CA ILE A 90 9.47 7.68 -6.01
C ILE A 90 9.90 7.23 -4.60
N ALA A 91 10.19 8.19 -3.72
CA ALA A 91 10.50 7.95 -2.31
C ALA A 91 9.21 8.07 -1.48
N GLY A 92 9.08 7.27 -0.43
CA GLY A 92 7.91 7.29 0.45
C GLY A 92 6.75 6.44 -0.04
N PHE A 93 7.01 5.51 -0.95
CA PHE A 93 5.94 4.65 -1.47
C PHE A 93 5.49 3.65 -0.40
N PRO A 94 4.22 3.69 0.03
CA PRO A 94 3.68 2.74 0.98
C PRO A 94 3.47 1.39 0.29
N ARG A 95 4.09 0.34 0.84
CA ARG A 95 4.02 -1.03 0.32
C ARG A 95 3.50 -1.97 1.39
N SER A 96 2.62 -2.89 1.00
CA SER A 96 2.16 -4.02 1.81
C SER A 96 2.31 -5.31 1.01
N GLU A 97 2.76 -6.37 1.62
CA GLU A 97 2.89 -7.68 0.97
C GLU A 97 1.52 -8.28 0.54
N ILE A 98 0.45 -7.80 1.17
CA ILE A 98 -0.91 -8.29 0.91
C ILE A 98 -1.65 -7.41 -0.10
N ALA A 99 -1.36 -6.09 -0.09
CA ALA A 99 -2.06 -5.13 -0.93
C ALA A 99 -1.27 -4.77 -2.21
N ASP A 100 -0.06 -5.30 -2.38
CA ASP A 100 0.70 -5.11 -3.61
C ASP A 100 0.03 -5.89 -4.75
N GLY A 101 -0.79 -5.20 -5.51
CA GLY A 101 -1.35 -5.74 -6.74
C GLY A 101 -0.21 -6.15 -7.67
N SER A 102 -0.17 -7.43 -8.06
CA SER A 102 0.82 -8.01 -8.97
C SER A 102 0.80 -7.40 -10.38
N GLY A 103 -0.15 -6.51 -10.67
CA GLY A 103 -0.33 -5.86 -11.98
C GLY A 103 0.55 -4.63 -12.23
N SER A 104 1.20 -4.06 -11.23
CA SER A 104 2.07 -2.91 -11.46
C SER A 104 3.44 -3.37 -11.99
N ARG A 105 3.86 -2.83 -13.13
CA ARG A 105 5.24 -3.02 -13.65
C ARG A 105 6.28 -2.25 -12.84
N MET A 106 5.94 -1.79 -11.65
CA MET A 106 6.84 -1.13 -10.72
C MET A 106 7.61 -2.18 -9.92
N THR A 107 8.86 -1.87 -9.62
CA THR A 107 9.68 -2.64 -8.68
C THR A 107 9.97 -1.81 -7.44
N PHE A 108 10.23 -2.47 -6.32
CA PHE A 108 10.40 -1.79 -5.04
C PHE A 108 11.72 -2.15 -4.38
N SER A 109 12.28 -1.23 -3.62
CA SER A 109 13.37 -1.50 -2.71
C SER A 109 12.89 -2.28 -1.48
N GLN A 110 13.82 -2.77 -0.67
CA GLN A 110 13.50 -3.10 0.72
C GLN A 110 12.93 -1.87 1.45
N GLY A 111 12.06 -2.10 2.45
CA GLY A 111 11.47 -1.02 3.23
C GLY A 111 12.50 -0.32 4.12
N TYR A 112 12.39 1.00 4.23
CA TYR A 112 13.22 1.78 5.12
C TYR A 112 12.52 2.23 6.40
N LEU A 113 11.21 2.16 6.44
CA LEU A 113 10.41 2.39 7.65
C LEU A 113 9.21 1.44 7.65
N ARG A 114 9.16 0.54 8.64
CA ARG A 114 7.95 -0.22 8.92
C ARG A 114 6.93 0.69 9.57
N SER A 115 5.71 0.68 9.05
CA SER A 115 4.59 1.48 9.51
C SER A 115 3.29 0.71 9.30
N GLY A 116 2.16 1.38 9.33
CA GLY A 116 0.89 0.73 9.06
C GLY A 116 -0.32 1.47 9.59
N TYR A 117 -1.46 0.81 9.48
CA TYR A 117 -2.71 1.29 10.03
C TYR A 117 -2.86 0.86 11.49
N VAL A 118 -3.21 1.80 12.32
CA VAL A 118 -3.32 1.63 13.77
C VAL A 118 -4.71 2.03 14.25
N SER A 119 -5.11 1.46 15.38
CA SER A 119 -6.28 1.91 16.13
C SER A 119 -5.88 3.03 17.09
N VAL A 120 -6.55 4.16 17.01
CA VAL A 120 -6.28 5.35 17.83
C VAL A 120 -7.51 5.74 18.61
N SER A 121 -7.35 6.06 19.89
CA SER A 121 -8.39 6.63 20.75
C SER A 121 -7.84 7.78 21.58
N LEU A 122 -8.70 8.65 22.08
CA LEU A 122 -8.28 9.64 23.08
C LEU A 122 -7.94 8.92 24.40
N ARG A 123 -6.99 9.46 25.14
CA ARG A 123 -6.48 8.84 26.36
C ARG A 123 -7.56 8.66 27.43
N ASP A 124 -8.52 9.57 27.47
CA ASP A 124 -9.54 9.65 28.53
C ASP A 124 -10.93 9.13 28.11
N THR A 125 -11.03 8.50 26.93
CA THR A 125 -12.31 7.96 26.45
C THR A 125 -12.68 6.73 27.25
N ARG A 126 -13.72 6.85 28.10
CA ARG A 126 -14.40 5.68 28.72
C ARG A 126 -15.32 5.05 27.69
N ALA A 127 -15.26 3.72 27.59
CA ALA A 127 -16.23 2.98 26.80
C ALA A 127 -17.65 3.27 27.33
N THR A 128 -18.51 3.82 26.51
CA THR A 128 -19.93 4.01 26.84
C THR A 128 -20.63 2.67 26.67
N SER A 129 -21.04 2.06 27.78
CA SER A 129 -21.82 0.82 27.75
C SER A 129 -23.17 1.08 27.06
N GLY A 130 -23.52 0.26 26.06
CA GLY A 130 -24.86 0.21 25.47
C GLY A 130 -25.05 0.94 24.14
N THR A 131 -24.12 1.73 23.66
CA THR A 131 -24.17 2.36 22.30
C THR A 131 -23.16 1.74 21.37
N LYS A 132 -23.51 1.61 20.08
CA LYS A 132 -22.54 1.20 19.06
C LYS A 132 -21.40 2.20 19.00
N GLU A 133 -20.17 1.70 19.04
CA GLU A 133 -18.96 2.50 18.87
C GLU A 133 -18.97 3.17 17.48
N THR A 134 -18.61 4.45 17.42
CA THR A 134 -18.34 5.13 16.13
C THR A 134 -16.84 5.09 15.87
N ILE A 135 -16.46 4.56 14.71
CA ILE A 135 -15.06 4.44 14.26
C ILE A 135 -14.87 5.41 13.09
N ALA A 136 -13.94 6.33 13.23
CA ALA A 136 -13.52 7.17 12.12
C ALA A 136 -12.53 6.42 11.22
N ALA A 137 -12.67 6.58 9.91
CA ALA A 137 -11.80 5.98 8.91
C ALA A 137 -11.68 6.87 7.67
N THR A 138 -10.56 6.74 6.96
CA THR A 138 -10.35 7.47 5.71
C THR A 138 -11.01 6.71 4.57
N TYR A 139 -11.90 7.39 3.86
CA TYR A 139 -12.61 6.85 2.70
C TYR A 139 -11.66 6.36 1.61
N GLY A 140 -12.03 5.27 0.92
CA GLY A 140 -11.25 4.72 -0.19
C GLY A 140 -9.87 4.16 0.17
N SER A 141 -9.55 4.01 1.45
CA SER A 141 -8.23 3.59 1.94
C SER A 141 -8.29 2.26 2.71
N PRO A 142 -7.15 1.62 2.97
CA PRO A 142 -7.08 0.47 3.88
C PRO A 142 -7.65 0.74 5.28
N SER A 143 -7.68 2.00 5.72
CA SER A 143 -8.33 2.42 6.96
C SER A 143 -9.80 2.04 6.99
N GLN A 144 -10.55 2.36 5.92
CA GLN A 144 -11.96 1.99 5.78
C GLN A 144 -12.14 0.48 5.74
N LEU A 145 -11.29 -0.22 4.99
CA LEU A 145 -11.35 -1.68 4.88
C LEU A 145 -11.15 -2.36 6.24
N ILE A 146 -10.20 -1.87 7.04
CA ILE A 146 -9.95 -2.37 8.40
C ILE A 146 -11.09 -2.02 9.34
N ALA A 147 -11.64 -0.81 9.25
CA ALA A 147 -12.79 -0.39 10.05
C ALA A 147 -14.02 -1.25 9.76
N ALA A 148 -14.30 -1.54 8.49
CA ALA A 148 -15.43 -2.38 8.07
C ALA A 148 -15.38 -3.82 8.61
N GLN A 149 -14.21 -4.32 8.99
CA GLN A 149 -14.04 -5.63 9.64
C GLN A 149 -14.48 -5.63 11.11
N GLN A 150 -14.78 -4.46 11.68
CA GLN A 150 -15.21 -4.34 13.08
C GLN A 150 -16.72 -4.58 13.19
N SER A 151 -17.10 -5.63 13.90
CA SER A 151 -18.51 -5.92 14.15
C SER A 151 -19.13 -4.88 15.11
N ASN A 152 -20.42 -4.59 14.90
CA ASN A 152 -21.23 -3.74 15.78
C ASN A 152 -20.72 -2.30 15.94
N ALA A 153 -20.12 -1.71 14.89
CA ALA A 153 -19.67 -0.32 14.86
C ALA A 153 -20.54 0.53 13.93
N ARG A 154 -20.45 1.86 14.09
CA ARG A 154 -20.84 2.88 13.11
C ARG A 154 -19.57 3.47 12.52
N PHE A 155 -19.63 4.06 11.35
CA PHE A 155 -18.46 4.64 10.70
C PHE A 155 -18.66 6.14 10.45
N ASP A 156 -17.63 6.91 10.75
CA ASP A 156 -17.44 8.31 10.37
C ASP A 156 -16.34 8.32 9.30
N LEU A 157 -16.73 8.46 8.03
CA LEU A 157 -15.81 8.41 6.90
C LEU A 157 -15.37 9.81 6.50
N GLU A 158 -14.07 10.00 6.45
CA GLU A 158 -13.42 11.27 6.15
C GLU A 158 -12.57 11.17 4.89
N ASN A 159 -12.36 12.27 4.19
CA ASN A 159 -11.61 12.27 2.94
C ASN A 159 -10.09 12.13 3.14
N THR A 160 -9.57 12.54 4.30
CA THR A 160 -8.14 12.48 4.58
C THR A 160 -7.85 11.85 5.95
N SER A 161 -6.65 11.31 6.12
CA SER A 161 -6.20 10.79 7.42
C SER A 161 -6.13 11.88 8.50
N GLU A 162 -5.87 13.14 8.13
CA GLU A 162 -5.89 14.27 9.05
C GLU A 162 -7.30 14.53 9.56
N GLN A 163 -8.29 14.56 8.66
CA GLN A 163 -9.70 14.70 9.02
C GLN A 163 -10.19 13.52 9.85
N THR A 164 -9.74 12.29 9.56
CA THR A 164 -10.05 11.10 10.36
C THR A 164 -9.57 11.25 11.81
N ILE A 165 -8.36 11.77 12.03
CA ILE A 165 -7.85 12.06 13.37
C ILE A 165 -8.60 13.25 13.98
N GLY A 166 -8.95 14.25 13.17
CA GLY A 166 -9.75 15.40 13.58
C GLY A 166 -11.14 15.01 14.08
N ALA A 167 -11.80 14.04 13.44
CA ALA A 167 -13.08 13.48 13.89
C ALA A 167 -12.99 12.88 15.30
N LEU A 168 -11.90 12.13 15.57
CA LEU A 168 -11.60 11.62 16.90
C LEU A 168 -11.33 12.75 17.89
N ALA A 169 -10.50 13.73 17.54
CA ALA A 169 -10.15 14.86 18.40
C ALA A 169 -11.37 15.73 18.75
N ALA A 170 -12.31 15.85 17.82
CA ALA A 170 -13.59 16.57 18.00
C ALA A 170 -14.66 15.75 18.76
N GLY A 171 -14.38 14.49 19.12
CA GLY A 171 -15.33 13.61 19.82
C GLY A 171 -16.46 13.05 18.95
N ARG A 172 -16.41 13.19 17.62
CA ARG A 172 -17.38 12.61 16.69
C ARG A 172 -17.25 11.08 16.61
N ALA A 173 -16.05 10.57 16.82
CA ALA A 173 -15.76 9.15 16.91
C ALA A 173 -15.05 8.81 18.24
N GLN A 174 -15.26 7.61 18.74
CA GLN A 174 -14.58 7.09 19.94
C GLN A 174 -13.23 6.48 19.60
N ARG A 175 -13.05 6.02 18.35
CA ARG A 175 -11.85 5.41 17.83
C ARG A 175 -11.64 5.79 16.38
N ALA A 176 -10.40 5.80 15.93
CA ALA A 176 -10.06 5.99 14.52
C ALA A 176 -9.14 4.85 14.07
N ILE A 177 -9.37 4.35 12.87
CA ILE A 177 -8.38 3.53 12.17
C ILE A 177 -7.67 4.46 11.20
N VAL A 178 -6.37 4.58 11.30
CA VAL A 178 -5.64 5.61 10.55
C VAL A 178 -4.19 5.21 10.28
N TRP A 179 -3.63 5.75 9.23
CA TRP A 179 -2.23 5.63 8.87
C TRP A 179 -1.32 6.23 9.96
N TYR A 180 -0.43 5.44 10.56
CA TYR A 180 0.36 5.88 11.72
C TYR A 180 1.22 7.13 11.47
N PRO A 181 1.88 7.32 10.32
CA PRO A 181 2.59 8.56 10.05
C PRO A 181 1.72 9.82 10.11
N SER A 182 0.43 9.71 9.76
CA SER A 182 -0.52 10.82 9.92
C SER A 182 -0.77 11.14 11.40
N VAL A 183 -0.79 10.13 12.27
CA VAL A 183 -0.87 10.36 13.74
C VAL A 183 0.35 11.12 14.23
N VAL A 184 1.54 10.74 13.75
CA VAL A 184 2.80 11.43 14.12
C VAL A 184 2.77 12.88 13.64
N ALA A 185 2.36 13.12 12.40
CA ALA A 185 2.25 14.48 11.85
C ALA A 185 1.21 15.32 12.61
N TYR A 186 0.02 14.76 12.85
CA TYR A 186 -1.04 15.43 13.60
C TYR A 186 -0.60 15.81 15.03
N LYS A 187 0.06 14.90 15.74
CA LYS A 187 0.60 15.19 17.09
C LYS A 187 1.65 16.30 17.09
N ARG A 188 2.44 16.43 16.03
CA ARG A 188 3.42 17.53 15.89
C ARG A 188 2.73 18.88 15.69
N ALA A 189 1.63 18.89 14.92
CA ALA A 189 0.81 20.09 14.71
C ALA A 189 -0.06 20.42 15.93
N HIS A 190 -0.45 19.41 16.72
CA HIS A 190 -1.35 19.54 17.88
C HIS A 190 -0.74 18.89 19.13
N PRO A 191 0.33 19.46 19.73
CA PRO A 191 1.11 18.83 20.81
C PRO A 191 0.31 18.59 22.10
N GLN A 192 -0.81 19.28 22.27
CA GLN A 192 -1.72 19.09 23.41
C GLN A 192 -2.57 17.82 23.31
N GLN A 193 -2.75 17.28 22.10
CA GLN A 193 -3.56 16.10 21.90
C GLN A 193 -2.84 14.82 22.35
N GLN A 194 -3.49 14.07 23.23
CA GLN A 194 -2.98 12.83 23.77
C GLN A 194 -3.76 11.65 23.20
N PHE A 195 -3.06 10.79 22.46
CA PHE A 195 -3.66 9.59 21.87
C PHE A 195 -3.09 8.30 22.51
N ARG A 196 -3.95 7.32 22.64
CA ARG A 196 -3.58 5.91 22.82
C ARG A 196 -3.54 5.26 21.44
N VAL A 197 -2.43 4.63 21.12
CA VAL A 197 -2.23 3.92 19.85
C VAL A 197 -2.16 2.42 20.15
N ALA A 198 -2.94 1.64 19.43
CA ALA A 198 -2.97 0.18 19.54
C ALA A 198 -2.88 -0.47 18.15
N ALA A 199 -2.42 -1.71 18.11
CA ALA A 199 -2.44 -2.51 16.89
C ALA A 199 -3.89 -2.80 16.46
N THR A 200 -4.08 -3.03 15.16
CA THR A 200 -5.29 -3.64 14.61
C THR A 200 -5.03 -5.13 14.34
N SER A 201 -6.04 -5.93 14.39
CA SER A 201 -5.95 -7.36 14.07
C SER A 201 -6.05 -7.68 12.58
N SER A 202 -6.14 -6.66 11.74
CA SER A 202 -6.30 -6.84 10.30
C SER A 202 -4.98 -7.13 9.60
N PRO A 203 -4.94 -8.08 8.65
CA PRO A 203 -3.76 -8.31 7.81
C PRO A 203 -3.38 -7.09 6.95
N TYR A 204 -4.33 -6.20 6.66
CA TYR A 204 -4.11 -4.96 5.90
C TYR A 204 -3.45 -3.84 6.71
N SER A 205 -3.06 -4.10 7.95
CA SER A 205 -2.47 -3.08 8.81
C SER A 205 -0.95 -2.94 8.68
N ASP A 206 -0.23 -3.94 8.17
CA ASP A 206 1.25 -3.94 8.10
C ASP A 206 1.73 -3.41 6.76
N TRP A 207 2.47 -2.32 6.81
CA TRP A 207 2.99 -1.59 5.66
C TRP A 207 4.41 -1.14 5.91
N GLN A 208 5.12 -0.83 4.85
CA GLN A 208 6.45 -0.24 4.92
C GLN A 208 6.61 0.85 3.86
N LEU A 209 7.38 1.88 4.17
CA LEU A 209 7.79 2.86 3.19
C LEU A 209 9.02 2.35 2.43
N SER A 210 8.98 2.45 1.12
CA SER A 210 10.02 1.99 0.22
C SER A 210 10.29 3.00 -0.91
N PHE A 211 11.27 2.71 -1.74
CA PHE A 211 11.45 3.38 -3.01
C PHE A 211 10.77 2.57 -4.10
N ALA A 212 9.95 3.23 -4.95
CA ALA A 212 9.34 2.63 -6.12
C ALA A 212 10.10 3.05 -7.39
N PHE A 213 10.30 2.10 -8.30
CA PHE A 213 11.05 2.27 -9.53
C PHE A 213 10.20 1.87 -10.73
N GLY A 214 10.37 2.59 -11.83
CA GLY A 214 9.83 2.19 -13.13
C GLY A 214 10.61 1.03 -13.75
N PRO A 215 10.13 0.48 -14.87
CA PRO A 215 10.81 -0.59 -15.60
C PRO A 215 12.25 -0.21 -16.00
N GLY A 216 13.14 -1.20 -16.01
CA GLY A 216 14.54 -1.02 -16.45
C GLY A 216 15.43 -0.30 -15.43
N LYS A 217 15.02 -0.23 -14.16
CA LYS A 217 15.80 0.41 -13.08
C LYS A 217 16.34 -0.61 -12.05
N GLU A 218 16.50 -1.86 -12.43
CA GLU A 218 16.92 -2.98 -11.55
C GLU A 218 18.30 -2.73 -10.94
N ASP A 219 19.26 -2.19 -11.71
CA ASP A 219 20.60 -1.85 -11.22
C ASP A 219 20.54 -0.73 -10.18
N LEU A 220 19.72 0.31 -10.45
CA LEU A 220 19.50 1.39 -9.49
C LEU A 220 18.89 0.85 -8.19
N ARG A 221 17.86 0.02 -8.28
CA ARG A 221 17.22 -0.64 -7.14
C ARG A 221 18.23 -1.44 -6.32
N THR A 222 19.05 -2.28 -6.98
CA THR A 222 20.05 -3.10 -6.31
C THR A 222 21.07 -2.26 -5.53
N ARG A 223 21.53 -1.14 -6.11
CA ARG A 223 22.44 -0.20 -5.44
C ARG A 223 21.77 0.49 -4.24
N ILE A 224 20.50 0.86 -4.37
CA ILE A 224 19.71 1.45 -3.28
C ILE A 224 19.51 0.43 -2.15
N ASP A 225 19.17 -0.83 -2.46
CA ASP A 225 19.02 -1.89 -1.47
C ASP A 225 20.33 -2.15 -0.71
N ALA A 226 21.46 -2.16 -1.40
CA ALA A 226 22.78 -2.28 -0.76
C ALA A 226 23.09 -1.09 0.16
N ALA A 227 22.68 0.12 -0.21
CA ALA A 227 22.86 1.31 0.62
C ALA A 227 21.96 1.26 1.86
N LEU A 228 20.70 0.88 1.70
CA LEU A 228 19.74 0.69 2.80
C LEU A 228 20.24 -0.37 3.79
N SER A 229 20.75 -1.50 3.30
CA SER A 229 21.33 -2.57 4.14
C SER A 229 22.52 -2.05 4.95
N ARG A 230 23.44 -1.29 4.35
CA ARG A 230 24.56 -0.65 5.07
C ARG A 230 24.08 0.32 6.14
N MET A 231 23.08 1.15 5.82
CA MET A 231 22.52 2.13 6.77
C MET A 231 21.73 1.46 7.89
N SER A 232 21.10 0.33 7.63
CA SER A 232 20.44 -0.49 8.64
C SER A 232 21.47 -1.10 9.60
N GLY A 233 22.52 -1.72 9.05
CA GLY A 233 23.58 -2.38 9.84
C GLY A 233 24.38 -1.44 10.75
N ASN A 234 24.54 -0.17 10.35
CA ASN A 234 25.27 0.83 11.17
C ASN A 234 24.34 1.74 12.01
N GLY A 235 23.04 1.46 12.07
CA GLY A 235 22.05 2.18 12.86
C GLY A 235 21.64 3.56 12.31
N ARG A 236 22.18 3.99 11.17
CA ARG A 236 21.89 5.31 10.60
C ARG A 236 20.46 5.42 10.10
N LEU A 237 19.92 4.35 9.53
CA LEU A 237 18.53 4.30 9.11
C LEU A 237 17.58 4.42 10.30
N ALA A 238 17.84 3.68 11.37
CA ALA A 238 17.07 3.76 12.61
C ALA A 238 17.12 5.16 13.24
N ALA A 239 18.27 5.84 13.20
CA ALA A 239 18.39 7.21 13.68
C ALA A 239 17.53 8.20 12.89
N LEU A 240 17.46 8.08 11.56
CA LEU A 240 16.62 8.92 10.68
C LEU A 240 15.12 8.68 10.89
N THR A 241 14.72 7.43 11.10
CA THR A 241 13.31 7.03 11.11
C THR A 241 12.69 6.97 12.51
N ARG A 242 13.51 7.07 13.58
CA ARG A 242 13.07 6.91 14.99
C ARG A 242 11.80 7.66 15.35
N GLY A 243 11.66 8.91 14.91
CA GLY A 243 10.50 9.76 15.23
C GLY A 243 9.21 9.39 14.51
N TRP A 244 9.26 8.37 13.64
CA TRP A 244 8.15 7.89 12.81
C TRP A 244 7.88 6.39 13.01
N ALA A 245 8.72 5.71 13.78
CA ALA A 245 8.57 4.29 14.04
C ALA A 245 7.31 4.00 14.85
N LEU A 246 6.66 2.88 14.54
CA LEU A 246 5.54 2.37 15.34
C LEU A 246 5.96 2.19 16.80
N PRO A 247 5.08 2.45 17.77
CA PRO A 247 5.32 2.06 19.15
C PRO A 247 5.67 0.57 19.25
N GLU A 248 6.60 0.21 20.09
CA GLU A 248 7.12 -1.17 20.19
C GLU A 248 5.99 -2.20 20.43
N THR A 249 5.04 -1.88 21.31
CA THR A 249 3.87 -2.73 21.59
C THR A 249 2.99 -2.96 20.36
N VAL A 250 2.89 -1.97 19.47
CA VAL A 250 2.14 -2.08 18.21
C VAL A 250 2.95 -2.89 17.20
N ALA A 251 4.24 -2.61 17.07
CA ALA A 251 5.12 -3.31 16.14
C ALA A 251 5.24 -4.81 16.44
N GLN A 252 5.25 -5.20 17.71
CA GLN A 252 5.25 -6.61 18.13
C GLN A 252 3.92 -7.29 17.83
N ALA A 253 2.80 -6.65 18.10
CA ALA A 253 1.48 -7.20 17.84
C ALA A 253 1.20 -7.44 16.35
N THR A 254 1.67 -6.53 15.47
CA THR A 254 1.55 -6.70 14.01
C THR A 254 2.51 -7.76 13.46
N SER A 255 3.65 -8.03 14.11
CA SER A 255 4.62 -9.07 13.68
C SER A 255 4.09 -10.48 13.85
N THR A 256 3.16 -10.72 14.77
CA THR A 256 2.57 -12.05 15.00
C THR A 256 1.58 -12.46 13.91
N HIS A 257 1.17 -11.53 13.05
CA HIS A 257 0.24 -11.76 11.94
C HIS A 257 0.91 -11.73 10.56
N ALA A 258 2.22 -11.50 10.50
CA ALA A 258 2.95 -11.54 9.24
C ALA A 258 3.04 -12.99 8.73
N PRO A 259 2.73 -13.26 7.45
CA PRO A 259 3.03 -14.55 6.85
C PRO A 259 4.52 -14.83 6.99
N GLY A 260 4.85 -16.07 7.40
CA GLY A 260 6.18 -16.49 7.84
C GLY A 260 7.31 -15.98 6.97
N ARG A 261 8.32 -15.41 7.60
CA ARG A 261 9.62 -15.12 7.00
C ARG A 261 10.11 -16.37 6.27
N PHE A 262 10.31 -16.27 4.99
CA PHE A 262 11.23 -17.16 4.29
C PHE A 262 12.65 -16.84 4.79
N LEU A 263 13.06 -17.56 5.82
CA LEU A 263 14.46 -17.59 6.21
C LEU A 263 15.19 -18.42 5.17
N ASP A 264 16.14 -17.78 4.53
CA ASP A 264 17.19 -18.43 3.74
C ASP A 264 17.87 -19.54 4.57
N GLY A 265 17.95 -20.71 3.97
CA GLY A 265 18.42 -22.00 4.46
C GLY A 265 19.41 -22.03 5.61
N SER A 266 18.93 -22.30 6.79
CA SER A 266 19.62 -23.15 7.77
C SER A 266 18.62 -23.84 8.68
N VAL A 267 18.52 -25.14 8.53
CA VAL A 267 17.70 -26.03 9.34
C VAL A 267 18.27 -26.10 10.76
N ALA A 268 17.68 -25.39 11.69
CA ALA A 268 17.80 -25.71 13.10
C ALA A 268 16.47 -26.34 13.54
N SER A 269 16.49 -27.61 13.85
CA SER A 269 15.37 -28.38 14.39
C SER A 269 14.93 -27.79 15.71
N VAL A 270 13.79 -27.12 15.72
CA VAL A 270 13.10 -26.74 16.96
C VAL A 270 11.94 -27.70 17.16
N GLN A 271 11.98 -28.43 18.27
CA GLN A 271 10.91 -29.32 18.68
C GLN A 271 9.58 -28.55 18.89
N PRO A 272 8.44 -29.13 18.53
CA PRO A 272 7.17 -28.43 18.66
C PRO A 272 6.75 -28.34 20.14
N VAL A 273 6.71 -27.13 20.66
CA VAL A 273 6.03 -26.83 21.91
C VAL A 273 4.52 -26.96 21.65
N LYS A 274 3.86 -27.84 22.37
CA LYS A 274 2.40 -27.98 22.38
C LYS A 274 1.78 -26.73 22.99
N SER A 275 1.49 -25.72 22.19
CA SER A 275 0.55 -24.67 22.50
C SER A 275 -0.67 -24.85 21.60
N GLY A 276 -1.88 -24.80 22.22
CA GLY A 276 -3.14 -25.05 21.54
C GLY A 276 -3.43 -24.01 20.45
N PHE A 277 -2.78 -24.16 19.33
CA PHE A 277 -3.23 -23.52 18.12
C PHE A 277 -4.48 -24.24 17.66
N ILE A 278 -5.59 -23.49 17.57
CA ILE A 278 -6.71 -23.92 16.75
C ILE A 278 -6.11 -24.16 15.37
N LYS A 279 -6.08 -25.44 15.00
CA LYS A 279 -5.74 -25.87 13.66
C LYS A 279 -6.77 -25.19 12.73
N VAL A 280 -6.41 -24.07 12.13
CA VAL A 280 -7.14 -23.60 10.97
C VAL A 280 -6.83 -24.64 9.91
N SER A 281 -7.78 -25.57 9.76
CA SER A 281 -7.73 -26.60 8.73
C SER A 281 -7.60 -25.87 7.38
N THR A 282 -6.54 -26.12 6.65
CA THR A 282 -6.33 -25.61 5.29
C THR A 282 -7.33 -26.18 4.28
N ASN A 283 -8.39 -26.84 4.75
CA ASN A 283 -9.47 -27.47 3.98
C ASN A 283 -10.88 -26.99 4.39
N GLU A 284 -11.03 -25.88 5.11
CA GLU A 284 -12.33 -25.29 5.40
C GLU A 284 -12.61 -24.02 4.56
N GLY A 285 -12.17 -24.00 3.32
CA GLY A 285 -12.78 -23.19 2.30
C GLY A 285 -14.07 -23.88 1.88
N GLY A 286 -15.21 -23.47 2.44
CA GLY A 286 -16.50 -23.93 1.92
C GLY A 286 -16.59 -23.61 0.42
N ASP A 287 -17.37 -24.39 -0.32
CA ASP A 287 -17.64 -24.11 -1.73
C ASP A 287 -18.25 -22.71 -1.88
N VAL A 288 -17.89 -22.05 -2.97
CA VAL A 288 -18.51 -20.77 -3.33
C VAL A 288 -20.02 -20.99 -3.46
N PRO A 289 -20.86 -20.16 -2.84
CA PRO A 289 -22.31 -20.36 -2.89
C PRO A 289 -22.80 -20.29 -4.32
N PRO A 290 -23.73 -21.18 -4.70
CA PRO A 290 -24.26 -21.25 -6.05
C PRO A 290 -25.07 -20.00 -6.41
N PHE A 291 -25.14 -19.66 -7.70
CA PHE A 291 -25.88 -18.51 -8.23
C PHE A 291 -26.46 -18.83 -9.61
N GLU A 292 -27.53 -18.14 -9.99
CA GLU A 292 -28.22 -18.34 -11.27
C GLU A 292 -27.70 -17.40 -12.35
N GLN A 293 -27.79 -17.84 -13.62
CA GLN A 293 -27.44 -16.99 -14.77
C GLN A 293 -28.31 -15.73 -14.86
N ALA A 294 -29.56 -15.79 -14.42
CA ALA A 294 -30.45 -14.64 -14.37
C ALA A 294 -29.91 -13.55 -13.40
N GLN A 295 -29.33 -13.96 -12.26
CA GLN A 295 -28.69 -13.05 -11.30
C GLN A 295 -27.45 -12.39 -11.92
N VAL A 296 -26.65 -13.15 -12.66
CA VAL A 296 -25.47 -12.60 -13.37
C VAL A 296 -25.89 -11.50 -14.35
N GLN A 297 -26.95 -11.72 -15.13
CA GLN A 297 -27.43 -10.74 -16.11
C GLN A 297 -28.01 -9.50 -15.43
N HIS A 298 -28.74 -9.67 -14.32
CA HIS A 298 -29.27 -8.55 -13.56
C HIS A 298 -28.16 -7.78 -12.84
N GLY A 299 -27.24 -8.48 -12.17
CA GLY A 299 -26.08 -7.89 -11.51
C GLY A 299 -25.19 -7.10 -12.45
N LYS A 300 -25.00 -7.59 -13.70
CA LYS A 300 -24.27 -6.85 -14.74
C LYS A 300 -24.93 -5.51 -15.07
N LYS A 301 -26.26 -5.44 -15.14
CA LYS A 301 -26.97 -4.18 -15.38
C LYS A 301 -26.78 -3.23 -14.21
N ILE A 302 -26.97 -3.73 -12.98
CA ILE A 302 -26.77 -2.94 -11.76
C ILE A 302 -25.31 -2.43 -11.68
N TYR A 303 -24.35 -3.28 -12.03
CA TYR A 303 -22.94 -2.88 -12.07
C TYR A 303 -22.71 -1.72 -13.05
N ALA A 304 -23.20 -1.83 -14.26
CA ALA A 304 -23.07 -0.78 -15.27
C ALA A 304 -23.65 0.58 -14.81
N ASP A 305 -24.78 0.53 -14.10
CA ASP A 305 -25.50 1.73 -13.66
C ASP A 305 -24.90 2.36 -12.39
N ALA A 306 -24.34 1.55 -11.49
CA ALA A 306 -23.99 2.02 -10.14
C ALA A 306 -22.50 1.87 -9.78
N CYS A 307 -21.73 1.07 -10.48
CA CYS A 307 -20.38 0.68 -10.08
C CYS A 307 -19.32 0.99 -11.14
N ALA A 308 -19.65 0.85 -12.44
CA ALA A 308 -18.70 0.92 -13.53
C ALA A 308 -17.96 2.26 -13.61
N LYS A 309 -18.63 3.36 -13.26
CA LYS A 309 -18.03 4.70 -13.24
C LYS A 309 -16.72 4.74 -12.43
N CYS A 310 -16.67 4.01 -11.31
CA CYS A 310 -15.51 3.98 -10.42
C CYS A 310 -14.65 2.73 -10.62
N HIS A 311 -15.27 1.56 -10.84
CA HIS A 311 -14.57 0.27 -10.93
C HIS A 311 -14.20 -0.16 -12.35
N GLY A 312 -14.48 0.68 -13.37
CA GLY A 312 -14.24 0.40 -14.78
C GLY A 312 -15.36 -0.42 -15.42
N ASP A 313 -15.56 -0.29 -16.74
CA ASP A 313 -16.64 -0.96 -17.47
C ASP A 313 -16.47 -2.48 -17.54
N GLN A 314 -15.23 -2.98 -17.42
CA GLN A 314 -14.86 -4.39 -17.47
C GLN A 314 -14.27 -4.87 -16.12
N LEU A 315 -14.59 -4.21 -15.00
CA LEU A 315 -14.09 -4.54 -13.67
C LEU A 315 -12.57 -4.30 -13.50
N GLU A 316 -11.95 -3.60 -14.44
CA GLU A 316 -10.50 -3.36 -14.50
C GLU A 316 -9.98 -2.35 -13.46
N GLY A 317 -10.89 -1.62 -12.82
CA GLY A 317 -10.55 -0.49 -11.93
C GLY A 317 -10.35 0.81 -12.70
N ASN A 318 -10.75 1.92 -12.10
CA ASN A 318 -10.55 3.27 -12.60
C ASN A 318 -10.20 4.18 -11.40
N THR A 319 -11.16 4.90 -10.84
CA THR A 319 -11.00 5.67 -9.59
C THR A 319 -11.17 4.80 -8.34
N ALA A 320 -11.66 3.57 -8.51
CA ALA A 320 -11.75 2.55 -7.47
C ALA A 320 -11.01 1.28 -7.90
N PRO A 321 -10.66 0.37 -6.97
CA PRO A 321 -9.90 -0.84 -7.28
C PRO A 321 -10.60 -1.74 -8.32
N ALA A 322 -9.81 -2.50 -9.07
CA ALA A 322 -10.32 -3.57 -9.93
C ALA A 322 -11.17 -4.58 -9.13
N LEU A 323 -12.24 -5.10 -9.76
CA LEU A 323 -13.11 -6.14 -9.21
C LEU A 323 -13.00 -7.44 -10.00
N SER A 324 -11.92 -7.61 -10.74
CA SER A 324 -11.58 -8.84 -11.46
C SER A 324 -10.06 -9.04 -11.49
N GLY A 325 -9.66 -10.28 -11.81
CA GLY A 325 -8.25 -10.65 -11.97
C GLY A 325 -7.49 -10.79 -10.67
N GLU A 326 -6.17 -10.87 -10.79
CA GLU A 326 -5.24 -11.25 -9.70
C GLU A 326 -5.32 -10.34 -8.45
N SER A 327 -5.64 -9.06 -8.62
CA SER A 327 -5.77 -8.11 -7.51
C SER A 327 -7.06 -8.29 -6.69
N PHE A 328 -8.08 -8.92 -7.24
CA PHE A 328 -9.37 -9.12 -6.59
C PHE A 328 -9.63 -10.60 -6.27
N ALA A 329 -9.40 -11.48 -7.22
CA ALA A 329 -9.58 -12.92 -7.11
C ALA A 329 -8.30 -13.64 -7.60
N PRO A 330 -7.25 -13.73 -6.76
CA PRO A 330 -5.95 -14.29 -7.12
C PRO A 330 -6.02 -15.80 -7.41
N GLU A 331 -5.07 -16.30 -8.21
CA GLU A 331 -4.87 -17.74 -8.34
C GLU A 331 -4.29 -18.30 -7.03
N GLY A 332 -4.95 -19.26 -6.43
CA GLY A 332 -4.47 -19.99 -5.25
C GLY A 332 -5.07 -19.56 -3.93
N LYS A 333 -4.44 -18.67 -3.18
CA LYS A 333 -4.88 -18.28 -1.82
C LYS A 333 -5.37 -16.86 -1.79
N SER A 334 -6.54 -16.63 -1.21
CA SER A 334 -7.07 -15.29 -0.91
C SER A 334 -7.37 -15.17 0.57
N HIS A 335 -7.08 -13.98 1.13
CA HIS A 335 -7.51 -13.59 2.47
C HIS A 335 -8.91 -12.96 2.47
N ILE A 336 -9.45 -12.69 1.29
CA ILE A 336 -10.79 -12.15 1.09
C ILE A 336 -11.74 -13.32 0.91
N THR A 337 -12.88 -13.29 1.59
CA THR A 337 -13.93 -14.27 1.41
C THR A 337 -15.11 -13.69 0.64
N VAL A 338 -15.90 -14.55 0.03
CA VAL A 338 -17.16 -14.16 -0.62
C VAL A 338 -18.06 -13.40 0.35
N GLY A 339 -18.19 -13.88 1.59
CA GLY A 339 -18.96 -13.21 2.64
C GLY A 339 -18.37 -11.84 3.02
N GLY A 340 -17.06 -11.74 3.11
CA GLY A 340 -16.40 -10.47 3.42
C GLY A 340 -16.66 -9.41 2.35
N ILE A 341 -16.59 -9.76 1.08
CA ILE A 341 -16.92 -8.85 -0.04
C ILE A 341 -18.41 -8.50 -0.03
N TYR A 342 -19.28 -9.49 0.18
CA TYR A 342 -20.73 -9.23 0.25
C TYR A 342 -21.08 -8.24 1.37
N GLN A 343 -20.55 -8.43 2.57
CA GLN A 343 -20.76 -7.54 3.71
C GLN A 343 -20.23 -6.13 3.44
N TYR A 344 -19.01 -6.04 2.87
CA TYR A 344 -18.44 -4.77 2.52
C TYR A 344 -19.30 -4.04 1.48
N MET A 345 -19.64 -4.72 0.40
CA MET A 345 -20.46 -4.17 -0.69
C MET A 345 -21.84 -3.72 -0.20
N SER A 346 -22.54 -4.55 0.57
CA SER A 346 -23.89 -4.22 1.05
C SER A 346 -23.91 -3.10 2.08
N SER A 347 -22.81 -2.84 2.76
CA SER A 347 -22.73 -1.78 3.79
C SER A 347 -22.16 -0.46 3.26
N ASN A 348 -21.27 -0.51 2.25
CA ASN A 348 -20.45 0.64 1.87
C ASN A 348 -20.60 1.05 0.39
N MET A 349 -21.24 0.21 -0.44
CA MET A 349 -21.39 0.48 -1.87
C MET A 349 -22.88 0.63 -2.27
N PRO A 350 -23.19 1.36 -3.37
CA PRO A 350 -22.30 2.30 -4.06
C PRO A 350 -21.86 3.44 -3.14
N ALA A 351 -20.64 3.98 -3.36
CA ALA A 351 -20.03 4.97 -2.47
C ALA A 351 -20.85 6.26 -2.32
N ASP A 352 -21.60 6.65 -3.33
CA ASP A 352 -22.48 7.82 -3.34
C ASP A 352 -23.81 7.60 -2.57
N ARG A 353 -24.18 6.34 -2.32
CA ARG A 353 -25.42 5.95 -1.62
C ARG A 353 -25.28 4.61 -0.88
N PRO A 354 -24.37 4.50 0.11
CA PRO A 354 -24.07 3.26 0.79
C PRO A 354 -25.30 2.58 1.41
N GLY A 355 -25.43 1.25 1.23
CA GLY A 355 -26.50 0.47 1.83
C GLY A 355 -27.92 0.78 1.31
N LYS A 356 -28.07 1.42 0.15
CA LYS A 356 -29.38 1.80 -0.40
C LYS A 356 -29.98 0.83 -1.41
N MET A 357 -29.21 -0.17 -1.83
CA MET A 357 -29.71 -1.22 -2.69
C MET A 357 -30.38 -2.31 -1.85
N THR A 358 -31.27 -3.08 -2.48
CA THR A 358 -31.92 -4.22 -1.85
C THR A 358 -30.96 -5.39 -1.68
N GLU A 359 -31.25 -6.29 -0.75
CA GLU A 359 -30.48 -7.55 -0.56
C GLU A 359 -30.42 -8.38 -1.84
N GLN A 360 -31.49 -8.36 -2.65
CA GLN A 360 -31.51 -9.05 -3.93
C GLN A 360 -30.53 -8.42 -4.93
N GLU A 361 -30.48 -7.09 -5.01
CA GLU A 361 -29.56 -6.37 -5.91
C GLU A 361 -28.10 -6.64 -5.50
N TYR A 362 -27.78 -6.64 -4.22
CA TYR A 362 -26.45 -7.02 -3.75
C TYR A 362 -26.12 -8.47 -4.03
N SER A 363 -27.08 -9.39 -3.91
CA SER A 363 -26.86 -10.80 -4.23
C SER A 363 -26.63 -11.02 -5.72
N ASP A 364 -27.34 -10.28 -6.57
CA ASP A 364 -27.18 -10.34 -8.02
C ASP A 364 -25.86 -9.72 -8.47
N LEU A 365 -25.43 -8.63 -7.84
CA LEU A 365 -24.09 -8.07 -8.02
C LEU A 365 -23.01 -9.07 -7.63
N MET A 366 -23.15 -9.75 -6.49
CA MET A 366 -22.18 -10.76 -6.05
C MET A 366 -22.12 -11.92 -7.05
N ALA A 367 -23.27 -12.37 -7.58
CA ALA A 367 -23.31 -13.38 -8.63
C ALA A 367 -22.59 -12.93 -9.90
N PHE A 368 -22.73 -11.67 -10.30
CA PHE A 368 -22.01 -11.09 -11.42
C PHE A 368 -20.49 -11.06 -11.17
N LEU A 369 -20.06 -10.65 -9.99
CA LEU A 369 -18.63 -10.62 -9.62
C LEU A 369 -18.02 -12.03 -9.61
N LEU A 370 -18.71 -13.01 -9.03
CA LEU A 370 -18.27 -14.42 -9.05
C LEU A 370 -18.17 -14.96 -10.50
N TYR A 371 -19.18 -14.72 -11.31
CA TYR A 371 -19.17 -15.11 -12.71
C TYR A 371 -18.02 -14.47 -13.49
N SER A 372 -17.79 -13.19 -13.30
CA SER A 372 -16.71 -12.44 -13.96
C SER A 372 -15.31 -12.90 -13.53
N ASN A 373 -15.19 -13.49 -12.34
CA ASN A 373 -13.95 -14.05 -11.81
C ASN A 373 -13.83 -15.57 -12.00
N GLY A 374 -14.59 -16.16 -12.93
CA GLY A 374 -14.37 -17.51 -13.42
C GLY A 374 -15.21 -18.60 -12.77
N TYR A 375 -16.25 -18.28 -12.02
CA TYR A 375 -17.21 -19.27 -11.49
C TYR A 375 -18.38 -19.50 -12.45
N ASP A 376 -18.90 -20.72 -12.46
CA ASP A 376 -20.05 -21.06 -13.32
C ASP A 376 -21.37 -20.83 -12.60
N ALA A 377 -22.35 -20.33 -13.36
CA ALA A 377 -23.73 -20.26 -12.89
C ALA A 377 -24.34 -21.65 -12.76
N SER A 378 -25.25 -21.80 -11.82
CA SER A 378 -26.00 -23.03 -11.54
C SER A 378 -27.51 -22.81 -11.68
N LYS A 379 -28.30 -23.76 -11.18
CA LYS A 379 -29.77 -23.62 -11.09
C LYS A 379 -30.22 -23.09 -9.72
N ALA A 380 -29.31 -22.90 -8.77
CA ALA A 380 -29.62 -22.44 -7.44
C ALA A 380 -29.35 -20.94 -7.32
N LYS A 381 -30.29 -20.23 -6.73
CA LYS A 381 -30.23 -18.79 -6.51
C LYS A 381 -29.31 -18.44 -5.36
N LEU A 382 -28.44 -17.44 -5.54
CA LEU A 382 -27.67 -16.83 -4.46
C LEU A 382 -28.60 -15.97 -3.61
N THR A 383 -28.69 -16.29 -2.33
CA THR A 383 -29.41 -15.48 -1.35
C THR A 383 -28.44 -14.58 -0.58
N ALA A 384 -28.96 -13.51 0.02
CA ALA A 384 -28.19 -12.62 0.88
C ALA A 384 -27.56 -13.37 2.06
N ASP A 385 -28.33 -14.26 2.72
CA ASP A 385 -27.83 -15.06 3.82
C ASP A 385 -26.70 -16.01 3.40
N ALA A 386 -26.84 -16.69 2.26
CA ALA A 386 -25.83 -17.58 1.73
C ALA A 386 -24.54 -16.83 1.33
N ALA A 387 -24.68 -15.67 0.69
CA ALA A 387 -23.57 -14.82 0.35
C ALA A 387 -22.85 -14.30 1.61
N ASN A 388 -23.61 -13.76 2.56
CA ASN A 388 -23.09 -13.17 3.80
C ASN A 388 -22.38 -14.20 4.71
N ALA A 389 -22.92 -15.41 4.79
CA ALA A 389 -22.37 -16.49 5.63
C ALA A 389 -21.17 -17.21 4.98
N SER A 390 -20.88 -16.97 3.72
CA SER A 390 -19.87 -17.71 2.96
C SER A 390 -18.46 -17.41 3.48
N LYS A 391 -17.75 -18.47 3.88
CA LYS A 391 -16.33 -18.45 4.24
C LYS A 391 -15.43 -18.87 3.08
N ALA A 392 -16.00 -19.13 1.90
CA ALA A 392 -15.24 -19.48 0.71
C ALA A 392 -14.25 -18.35 0.37
N PRO A 393 -12.97 -18.66 0.16
CA PRO A 393 -12.00 -17.67 -0.28
C PRO A 393 -12.39 -17.17 -1.67
N LEU A 394 -12.30 -15.86 -1.88
CA LEU A 394 -12.51 -15.28 -3.20
C LEU A 394 -11.23 -15.44 -4.02
N ILE A 395 -11.17 -16.47 -4.83
CA ILE A 395 -10.04 -16.79 -5.71
C ILE A 395 -10.53 -16.84 -7.16
N ALA A 396 -9.61 -16.96 -8.10
CA ALA A 396 -9.98 -17.22 -9.49
C ALA A 396 -10.76 -18.53 -9.61
N GLY A 397 -11.91 -18.47 -10.24
CA GLY A 397 -12.75 -19.65 -10.48
C GLY A 397 -12.15 -20.60 -11.50
N PRO A 398 -12.72 -21.81 -11.64
CA PRO A 398 -12.17 -22.86 -12.49
C PRO A 398 -12.27 -22.57 -13.99
N ARG A 399 -13.14 -21.64 -14.40
CA ARG A 399 -13.30 -21.24 -15.80
C ARG A 399 -12.20 -20.25 -16.19
N LYS A 400 -11.37 -20.63 -17.15
CA LYS A 400 -10.31 -19.79 -17.71
C LYS A 400 -10.81 -18.90 -18.84
#